data_a962e1ee4fa4878a63e6dae67080d782
#
_entry.id   a962e1ee4fa4878a63e6dae67080d782
#
_cell.length_a   1.000
_cell.length_b   1.000
_cell.length_c   1.000
_cell.angle_alpha   90.00
_cell.angle_beta   90.00
_cell.angle_gamma   90.00
#
_symmetry.space_group_name_H-M   'P 1'
#
loop_
_entity.id
_entity.type
_entity.pdbx_description
1 polymer ?
#
loop_
_entity_poly.entity_id
_entity_poly.type
_entity_poly.pdbx_seq_one_letter_code
_entity_poly.pdbx_strand_id
1 'polypeptide(L)' 'MAAALPDAAWLDGLEAQARALLDAGEAEVWDQLSRRFESQLIRTALDVTRGRRIEAAQKLGIGRNTITRKIQELGLE' A
#
# COMPACT_ATOMS: atom_id res chain seq x y z
N MET A 1 20.07 5.67 11.32
CA MET A 1 19.19 6.76 11.71
C MET A 1 17.88 6.67 10.97
N ALA A 2 16.81 6.66 11.69
CA ALA A 2 15.50 6.62 11.06
C ALA A 2 15.23 7.95 10.36
N ALA A 3 14.95 7.91 9.09
CA ALA A 3 14.55 9.10 8.37
C ALA A 3 13.23 9.58 8.93
N ALA A 4 13.14 10.85 9.26
CA ALA A 4 11.87 11.43 9.65
C ALA A 4 11.02 11.44 8.38
N LEU A 5 10.04 10.55 8.31
CA LEU A 5 9.14 10.53 7.18
C LEU A 5 8.20 11.74 7.26
N PRO A 6 7.89 12.36 6.13
CA PRO A 6 6.97 13.49 6.11
C PRO A 6 5.53 12.98 6.27
N ASP A 7 5.20 12.55 7.50
CA ASP A 7 3.86 12.00 7.80
C ASP A 7 2.75 12.97 7.39
N ALA A 8 2.98 14.28 7.62
CA ALA A 8 2.00 15.28 7.28
C ALA A 8 1.71 15.30 5.78
N ALA A 9 2.76 15.20 4.94
CA ALA A 9 2.58 15.20 3.50
C ALA A 9 1.80 13.97 3.03
N TRP A 10 2.11 12.81 3.61
CA TRP A 10 1.42 11.58 3.25
C TRP A 10 -0.05 11.62 3.67
N LEU A 11 -0.31 12.03 4.91
CA LEU A 11 -1.66 12.11 5.43
C LEU A 11 -2.48 13.19 4.73
N ASP A 12 -1.86 14.32 4.40
CA ASP A 12 -2.53 15.38 3.64
C ASP A 12 -2.93 14.89 2.25
N GLY A 13 -2.06 14.12 1.60
CA GLY A 13 -2.39 13.52 0.31
C GLY A 13 -3.54 12.52 0.41
N LEU A 14 -3.52 11.70 1.45
CA LEU A 14 -4.60 10.74 1.70
C LEU A 14 -5.91 11.46 1.96
N GLU A 15 -5.87 12.51 2.78
CA GLU A 15 -7.07 13.29 3.08
C GLU A 15 -7.65 13.92 1.81
N ALA A 16 -6.80 14.50 0.96
CA ALA A 16 -7.25 15.11 -0.29
C ALA A 16 -7.93 14.11 -1.21
N GLN A 17 -7.35 12.91 -1.35
CA GLN A 17 -7.94 11.87 -2.17
C GLN A 17 -9.26 11.37 -1.58
N ALA A 18 -9.29 11.15 -0.27
CA ALA A 18 -10.51 10.69 0.39
C ALA A 18 -11.62 11.72 0.24
N ARG A 19 -11.32 12.99 0.45
CA ARG A 19 -12.31 14.06 0.31
C ARG A 19 -12.86 14.12 -1.11
N ALA A 20 -11.98 14.04 -2.11
CA ALA A 20 -12.40 14.09 -3.51
C ALA A 20 -13.33 12.91 -3.86
N LEU A 21 -13.00 11.71 -3.42
CA LEU A 21 -13.82 10.53 -3.70
C LEU A 21 -15.16 10.60 -2.96
N LEU A 22 -15.14 11.02 -1.70
CA LEU A 22 -16.37 11.14 -0.91
C LEU A 22 -17.28 12.23 -1.46
N ASP A 23 -16.71 13.37 -1.83
CA ASP A 23 -17.48 14.49 -2.40
C ASP A 23 -18.07 14.13 -3.76
N ALA A 24 -17.38 13.29 -4.53
CA ALA A 24 -17.87 12.82 -5.82
C ALA A 24 -18.94 11.73 -5.70
N GLY A 25 -19.20 11.25 -4.49
CA GLY A 25 -20.17 10.18 -4.26
C GLY A 25 -19.69 8.83 -4.74
N GLU A 26 -18.38 8.61 -4.82
CA GLU A 26 -17.83 7.34 -5.24
C GLU A 26 -18.18 6.22 -4.26
N ALA A 27 -18.45 5.04 -4.81
CA ALA A 27 -18.68 3.87 -3.99
C ALA A 27 -17.35 3.24 -3.57
N GLU A 28 -17.36 2.57 -2.43
CA GLU A 28 -16.24 1.75 -1.99
C GLU A 28 -14.92 2.53 -1.85
N VAL A 29 -15.02 3.74 -1.30
CA VAL A 29 -13.85 4.59 -1.07
C VAL A 29 -12.80 3.86 -0.21
N TRP A 30 -13.26 3.15 0.80
CA TRP A 30 -12.38 2.38 1.66
C TRP A 30 -11.56 1.38 0.83
N ASP A 31 -12.23 0.60 -0.01
CA ASP A 31 -11.57 -0.40 -0.82
C ASP A 31 -10.60 0.24 -1.82
N GLN A 32 -11.03 1.31 -2.48
CA GLN A 32 -10.18 2.00 -3.45
C GLN A 32 -8.88 2.49 -2.81
N LEU A 33 -8.96 3.15 -1.68
CA LEU A 33 -7.78 3.70 -1.02
C LEU A 33 -6.93 2.62 -0.37
N SER A 34 -7.55 1.59 0.19
CA SER A 34 -6.82 0.45 0.76
C SER A 34 -6.01 -0.25 -0.31
N ARG A 35 -6.59 -0.46 -1.49
CA ARG A 35 -5.88 -1.12 -2.59
C ARG A 35 -4.69 -0.28 -3.06
N ARG A 36 -4.83 1.02 -3.15
CA ARG A 36 -3.71 1.91 -3.51
C ARG A 36 -2.59 1.85 -2.48
N PHE A 37 -2.95 1.91 -1.22
CA PHE A 37 -2.00 1.83 -0.11
C PHE A 37 -1.26 0.50 -0.13
N GLU A 38 -1.99 -0.60 -0.20
CA GLU A 38 -1.39 -1.92 -0.16
C GLU A 38 -0.52 -2.18 -1.39
N SER A 39 -0.98 -1.76 -2.57
CA SER A 39 -0.21 -1.93 -3.81
C SER A 39 1.12 -1.19 -3.75
N GLN A 40 1.09 0.06 -3.31
CA GLN A 40 2.31 0.85 -3.23
C GLN A 40 3.28 0.28 -2.20
N LEU A 41 2.75 -0.15 -1.07
CA LEU A 41 3.57 -0.71 0.01
C LEU A 41 4.26 -2.01 -0.44
N ILE A 42 3.49 -2.89 -1.09
CA ILE A 42 4.04 -4.16 -1.56
C ILE A 42 5.05 -3.93 -2.69
N ARG A 43 4.74 -3.05 -3.65
CA ARG A 43 5.69 -2.73 -4.72
C ARG A 43 7.01 -2.21 -4.17
N THR A 44 6.93 -1.34 -3.18
CA THR A 44 8.13 -0.78 -2.57
C THR A 44 8.95 -1.87 -1.88
N ALA A 45 8.29 -2.74 -1.13
CA ALA A 45 8.97 -3.85 -0.48
C ALA A 45 9.61 -4.81 -1.48
N LEU A 46 8.92 -5.11 -2.58
CA LEU A 46 9.46 -5.96 -3.63
C LEU A 46 10.65 -5.31 -4.33
N ASP A 47 10.59 -3.99 -4.53
CA ASP A 47 11.71 -3.26 -5.11
C ASP A 47 12.94 -3.33 -4.20
N VAL A 48 12.75 -3.10 -2.91
CA VAL A 48 13.83 -3.16 -1.92
C VAL A 48 14.45 -4.57 -1.86
N THR A 49 13.64 -5.60 -2.02
CA THR A 49 14.09 -6.98 -1.92
C THR A 49 14.36 -7.63 -3.28
N ARG A 50 14.31 -6.85 -4.35
CA ARG A 50 14.58 -7.32 -5.72
C ARG A 50 13.66 -8.48 -6.11
N GLY A 51 12.39 -8.37 -5.76
CA GLY A 51 11.38 -9.34 -6.11
C GLY A 51 11.31 -10.55 -5.20
N ARG A 52 12.04 -10.56 -4.11
CA ARG A 52 12.05 -11.70 -3.17
C ARG A 52 10.86 -11.60 -2.24
N ARG A 53 9.80 -12.34 -2.57
CA ARG A 53 8.51 -12.23 -1.89
C ARG A 53 8.56 -12.56 -0.40
N ILE A 54 9.28 -13.64 -0.05
CA ILE A 54 9.37 -14.05 1.35
C ILE A 54 10.10 -12.98 2.17
N GLU A 55 11.19 -12.46 1.62
CA GLU A 55 11.93 -11.40 2.29
C GLU A 55 11.10 -10.12 2.40
N ALA A 56 10.35 -9.79 1.36
CA ALA A 56 9.45 -8.63 1.38
C ALA A 56 8.39 -8.79 2.48
N ALA A 57 7.80 -9.99 2.60
CA ALA A 57 6.83 -10.26 3.64
C ALA A 57 7.42 -10.08 5.03
N GLN A 58 8.64 -10.58 5.23
CA GLN A 58 9.34 -10.43 6.51
C GLN A 58 9.57 -8.97 6.86
N LYS A 59 10.05 -8.19 5.90
CA LYS A 59 10.31 -6.76 6.12
C LYS A 59 9.03 -5.97 6.37
N LEU A 60 7.94 -6.37 5.74
CA LEU A 60 6.64 -5.74 5.96
C LEU A 60 5.97 -6.20 7.25
N GLY A 61 6.42 -7.32 7.81
CA GLY A 61 5.81 -7.86 9.02
C GLY A 61 4.53 -8.63 8.75
N ILE A 62 4.38 -9.22 7.57
CA ILE A 62 3.20 -10.03 7.21
C ILE A 62 3.64 -11.43 6.83
N GLY A 63 2.68 -12.37 6.82
CA GLY A 63 2.96 -13.75 6.45
C GLY A 63 3.22 -13.90 4.96
N ARG A 64 4.03 -14.91 4.59
CA ARG A 64 4.31 -15.18 3.19
C ARG A 64 3.05 -15.54 2.39
N ASN A 65 2.10 -16.20 3.01
CA ASN A 65 0.83 -16.52 2.35
C ASN A 65 0.02 -15.26 2.11
N THR A 66 0.08 -14.33 3.05
CA THR A 66 -0.62 -13.06 2.95
C THR A 66 -0.09 -12.24 1.79
N ILE A 67 1.23 -12.11 1.66
CA ILE A 67 1.81 -11.33 0.57
C ILE A 67 1.50 -11.97 -0.79
N THR A 68 1.57 -13.30 -0.88
CA THR A 68 1.25 -14.01 -2.11
C THR A 68 -0.19 -13.73 -2.55
N ARG A 69 -1.13 -13.84 -1.61
CA ARG A 69 -2.54 -13.58 -1.89
C ARG A 69 -2.75 -12.12 -2.31
N LYS A 70 -2.12 -11.18 -1.61
CA LYS A 70 -2.25 -9.76 -1.93
C LYS A 70 -1.69 -9.43 -3.31
N ILE A 71 -0.57 -10.01 -3.67
CA ILE A 71 0.02 -9.81 -5.00
C ILE A 71 -0.96 -10.25 -6.08
N GLN A 72 -1.63 -11.38 -5.89
CA GLN A 72 -2.62 -11.86 -6.83
C GLN A 72 -3.86 -10.97 -6.85
N GLU A 73 -4.41 -10.64 -5.70
CA GLU A 73 -5.62 -9.82 -5.60
C GLU A 73 -5.43 -8.43 -6.19
N LEU A 74 -4.23 -7.86 -6.02
CA LEU A 74 -3.93 -6.52 -6.46
C LEU A 74 -3.36 -6.46 -7.87
N GLY A 75 -3.12 -7.62 -8.50
CA GLY A 75 -2.60 -7.69 -9.85
C GLY A 75 -1.16 -7.19 -9.99
N LEU A 76 -0.33 -7.48 -9.01
CA LEU A 76 1.05 -6.98 -8.96
C LEU A 76 2.07 -7.99 -9.50
N GLU A 77 1.62 -9.05 -10.11
CA GLU A 77 2.55 -10.07 -10.67
C GLU A 77 3.27 -9.58 -11.91
#